data_115bfc9d8e2ab47e1d0bf64f1087a7f6
#
_entry.id   115bfc9d8e2ab47e1d0bf64f1087a7f6
#
_cell.length_a   1.000
_cell.length_b   1.000
_cell.length_c   1.000
_cell.angle_alpha   90.00
_cell.angle_beta   90.00
_cell.angle_gamma   90.00
#
_symmetry.space_group_name_H-M   'P 1'
#
loop_
_entity.id
_entity.type
_entity.pdbx_description
1 polymer ?
#
loop_
_entity_poly.entity_id
_entity_poly.type
_entity_poly.pdbx_seq_one_letter_code
_entity_poly.pdbx_strand_id
1 'polypeptide(L)'
;AIIGMAHMAGDYPLYYDAVNEKGVGMAGLNFVGNAYYHKEQTGKENVASFEFIPWVLAQCATLDEVKNLIADLNIVDTPFSGNLPLGMLHWIISDKSGSITVESMKDGLHIHENPVGVLTNNPPFEQQMFMLNNYIGLSPKQPENHFADKLDLNMYSRGMGALGLPGDLSSA
;
A
#
# COMPACT_ATOMS: atom_id res chain seq x y z
N ALA A 1 -20.11 0.00 11.84
CA ALA A 1 -20.40 0.60 10.53
C ALA A 1 -19.12 0.72 9.72
N ILE A 2 -19.23 0.61 8.40
CA ILE A 2 -18.13 0.77 7.42
C ILE A 2 -18.58 1.81 6.40
N ILE A 3 -17.69 2.74 6.04
CA ILE A 3 -17.90 3.73 4.99
C ILE A 3 -16.68 3.74 4.07
N GLY A 4 -16.88 3.80 2.76
CA GLY A 4 -15.76 3.76 1.80
C GLY A 4 -16.20 4.03 0.37
N MET A 5 -15.23 4.01 -0.54
CA MET A 5 -15.42 4.06 -1.97
C MET A 5 -15.54 2.64 -2.53
N ALA A 6 -16.56 2.37 -3.30
CA ALA A 6 -16.82 1.05 -3.84
C ALA A 6 -17.40 1.08 -5.26
N HIS A 7 -17.10 0.06 -6.05
CA HIS A 7 -17.86 -0.28 -7.23
C HIS A 7 -19.05 -1.17 -6.84
N MET A 8 -20.26 -0.77 -7.18
CA MET A 8 -21.45 -1.58 -6.92
C MET A 8 -21.62 -2.65 -8.00
N ALA A 9 -21.43 -3.91 -7.61
CA ALA A 9 -21.68 -5.07 -8.45
C ALA A 9 -23.04 -5.70 -8.06
N GLY A 10 -24.11 -5.22 -8.65
CA GLY A 10 -25.46 -5.47 -8.14
C GLY A 10 -25.65 -4.81 -6.78
N ASP A 11 -26.00 -5.58 -5.78
CA ASP A 11 -26.19 -5.11 -4.39
C ASP A 11 -24.92 -5.27 -3.52
N TYR A 12 -23.80 -5.72 -4.10
CA TYR A 12 -22.56 -5.96 -3.36
C TYR A 12 -21.54 -4.84 -3.61
N PRO A 13 -21.00 -4.19 -2.55
CA PRO A 13 -19.97 -3.18 -2.67
C PRO A 13 -18.58 -3.83 -2.77
N LEU A 14 -17.93 -3.69 -3.93
CA LEU A 14 -16.52 -4.01 -4.13
C LEU A 14 -15.68 -2.80 -3.71
N TYR A 15 -15.18 -2.79 -2.49
CA TYR A 15 -14.47 -1.66 -1.93
C TYR A 15 -13.08 -1.47 -2.56
N TYR A 16 -12.75 -0.22 -2.90
CA TYR A 16 -11.40 0.23 -3.19
C TYR A 16 -10.67 0.63 -1.91
N ASP A 17 -11.37 1.39 -1.07
CA ASP A 17 -10.96 1.80 0.26
C ASP A 17 -12.16 1.91 1.18
N ALA A 18 -11.92 1.79 2.48
CA ALA A 18 -12.95 2.01 3.49
C ALA A 18 -12.34 2.25 4.86
N VAL A 19 -13.15 2.80 5.76
CA VAL A 19 -12.84 2.97 7.17
C VAL A 19 -14.02 2.49 8.01
N ASN A 20 -13.73 1.88 9.16
CA ASN A 20 -14.78 1.52 10.10
C ASN A 20 -14.95 2.59 11.21
N GLU A 21 -16.03 2.49 11.96
CA GLU A 21 -16.38 3.41 13.06
C GLU A 21 -15.39 3.41 14.23
N LYS A 22 -14.44 2.47 14.27
CA LYS A 22 -13.37 2.39 15.27
C LYS A 22 -12.10 3.10 14.83
N GLY A 23 -12.04 3.53 13.57
CA GLY A 23 -10.91 4.27 13.01
C GLY A 23 -9.85 3.39 12.37
N VAL A 24 -10.15 2.11 12.11
CA VAL A 24 -9.30 1.28 11.23
C VAL A 24 -9.66 1.59 9.78
N GLY A 25 -8.68 2.03 9.01
CA GLY A 25 -8.80 2.30 7.58
C GLY A 25 -8.02 1.29 6.76
N MET A 26 -8.51 0.98 5.55
CA MET A 26 -7.89 0.04 4.63
C MET A 26 -8.11 0.48 3.19
N ALA A 27 -7.08 0.33 2.36
CA ALA A 27 -7.15 0.59 0.93
C ALA A 27 -6.43 -0.51 0.13
N GLY A 28 -7.00 -0.87 -1.01
CA GLY A 28 -6.40 -1.79 -1.98
C GLY A 28 -5.82 -1.00 -3.16
N LEU A 29 -4.56 -1.29 -3.52
CA LEU A 29 -3.84 -0.66 -4.60
C LEU A 29 -3.44 -1.71 -5.65
N ASN A 30 -3.29 -1.29 -6.91
CA ASN A 30 -2.89 -2.17 -7.99
C ASN A 30 -1.48 -2.75 -7.76
N PHE A 31 -1.40 -4.08 -7.84
CA PHE A 31 -0.15 -4.81 -7.62
C PHE A 31 0.10 -5.82 -8.75
N VAL A 32 -0.23 -5.40 -9.95
CA VAL A 32 -0.19 -6.23 -11.17
C VAL A 32 1.23 -6.73 -11.45
N GLY A 33 1.34 -8.03 -11.70
CA GLY A 33 2.62 -8.70 -11.97
C GLY A 33 3.33 -9.21 -10.70
N ASN A 34 2.96 -8.73 -9.52
CA ASN A 34 3.50 -9.17 -8.23
C ASN A 34 2.48 -9.94 -7.40
N ALA A 35 1.21 -9.48 -7.37
CA ALA A 35 0.16 -10.18 -6.64
C ALA A 35 0.00 -11.62 -7.14
N TYR A 36 -0.12 -12.54 -6.19
CA TYR A 36 -0.42 -13.94 -6.44
C TYR A 36 -1.34 -14.46 -5.35
N TYR A 37 -2.49 -15.00 -5.73
CA TYR A 37 -3.44 -15.60 -4.79
C TYR A 37 -3.41 -17.10 -4.89
N HIS A 38 -3.44 -17.75 -3.74
CA HIS A 38 -3.28 -19.17 -3.63
C HIS A 38 -4.64 -19.89 -3.69
N LYS A 39 -4.62 -21.20 -3.87
CA LYS A 39 -5.80 -22.03 -3.64
C LYS A 39 -6.11 -22.09 -2.13
N GLU A 40 -7.33 -22.47 -1.80
CA GLU A 40 -7.71 -22.70 -0.41
C GLU A 40 -6.74 -23.64 0.30
N GLN A 41 -6.39 -23.31 1.51
CA GLN A 41 -5.47 -24.07 2.36
C GLN A 41 -6.17 -24.50 3.65
N THR A 42 -6.08 -25.77 3.98
CA THR A 42 -6.64 -26.30 5.24
C THR A 42 -5.91 -25.68 6.45
N GLY A 43 -6.67 -25.19 7.43
CA GLY A 43 -6.14 -24.57 8.64
C GLY A 43 -5.72 -23.12 8.47
N LYS A 44 -6.06 -22.49 7.35
CA LYS A 44 -5.90 -21.07 7.11
C LYS A 44 -7.24 -20.35 7.03
N GLU A 45 -7.23 -19.05 7.30
CA GLU A 45 -8.35 -18.14 7.03
C GLU A 45 -8.35 -17.80 5.53
N ASN A 46 -9.16 -18.51 4.76
CA ASN A 46 -9.25 -18.37 3.31
C ASN A 46 -10.22 -17.26 2.95
N VAL A 47 -9.70 -16.14 2.44
CA VAL A 47 -10.48 -14.93 2.13
C VAL A 47 -10.23 -14.52 0.69
N ALA A 48 -11.30 -14.28 -0.07
CA ALA A 48 -11.17 -13.75 -1.43
C ALA A 48 -10.70 -12.28 -1.40
N SER A 49 -9.93 -11.88 -2.42
CA SER A 49 -9.37 -10.51 -2.46
C SER A 49 -10.43 -9.41 -2.41
N PHE A 50 -11.60 -9.64 -2.99
CA PHE A 50 -12.71 -8.69 -2.97
C PHE A 50 -13.44 -8.61 -1.63
N GLU A 51 -13.31 -9.63 -0.77
CA GLU A 51 -13.89 -9.66 0.58
C GLU A 51 -12.94 -9.12 1.64
N PHE A 52 -11.66 -8.99 1.34
CA PHE A 52 -10.64 -8.73 2.36
C PHE A 52 -10.87 -7.42 3.12
N ILE A 53 -11.23 -6.32 2.42
CA ILE A 53 -11.53 -5.04 3.08
C ILE A 53 -12.72 -5.15 4.05
N PRO A 54 -13.93 -5.56 3.62
CA PRO A 54 -15.05 -5.66 4.54
C PRO A 54 -14.84 -6.74 5.62
N TRP A 55 -14.13 -7.83 5.32
CA TRP A 55 -13.83 -8.90 6.28
C TRP A 55 -12.97 -8.41 7.45
N VAL A 56 -11.91 -7.62 7.18
CA VAL A 56 -11.08 -7.00 8.22
C VAL A 56 -11.87 -5.95 8.99
N LEU A 57 -12.49 -5.00 8.29
CA LEU A 57 -13.11 -3.84 8.91
C LEU A 57 -14.37 -4.17 9.72
N ALA A 58 -15.01 -5.31 9.47
CA ALA A 58 -16.15 -5.78 10.25
C ALA A 58 -15.75 -6.38 11.61
N GLN A 59 -14.50 -6.82 11.76
CA GLN A 59 -14.06 -7.61 12.91
C GLN A 59 -13.08 -6.88 13.82
N CYS A 60 -12.30 -5.90 13.29
CA CYS A 60 -11.20 -5.28 14.02
C CYS A 60 -11.51 -3.83 14.44
N ALA A 61 -11.13 -3.48 15.65
CA ALA A 61 -11.20 -2.13 16.20
C ALA A 61 -9.83 -1.43 16.25
N THR A 62 -8.74 -2.17 16.14
CA THR A 62 -7.36 -1.68 16.22
C THR A 62 -6.45 -2.41 15.23
N LEU A 63 -5.31 -1.78 14.90
CA LEU A 63 -4.29 -2.38 14.04
C LEU A 63 -3.70 -3.68 14.65
N ASP A 64 -3.59 -3.75 15.97
CA ASP A 64 -3.11 -4.97 16.64
C ASP A 64 -4.11 -6.12 16.49
N GLU A 65 -5.41 -5.85 16.56
CA GLU A 65 -6.43 -6.86 16.26
C GLU A 65 -6.36 -7.32 14.80
N VAL A 66 -6.10 -6.40 13.86
CA VAL A 66 -5.88 -6.74 12.45
C VAL A 66 -4.69 -7.68 12.31
N LYS A 67 -3.53 -7.36 12.90
CA LYS A 67 -2.33 -8.22 12.85
C LYS A 67 -2.60 -9.63 13.34
N ASN A 68 -3.35 -9.75 14.44
CA ASN A 68 -3.74 -11.06 14.97
C ASN A 68 -4.69 -11.81 14.03
N LEU A 69 -5.70 -11.11 13.48
CA LEU A 69 -6.68 -11.70 12.58
C LEU A 69 -6.04 -12.26 11.30
N ILE A 70 -5.08 -11.53 10.74
CA ILE A 70 -4.44 -11.90 9.46
C ILE A 70 -3.21 -12.80 9.62
N ALA A 71 -2.85 -13.23 10.83
CA ALA A 71 -1.67 -14.06 11.05
C ALA A 71 -1.73 -15.40 10.29
N ASP A 72 -2.92 -15.96 10.14
CA ASP A 72 -3.17 -17.20 9.40
C ASP A 72 -3.94 -16.99 8.08
N LEU A 73 -3.94 -15.76 7.56
CA LEU A 73 -4.63 -15.40 6.34
C LEU A 73 -4.05 -16.11 5.11
N ASN A 74 -4.91 -16.50 4.21
CA ASN A 74 -4.61 -16.93 2.85
C ASN A 74 -5.56 -16.20 1.90
N ILE A 75 -5.03 -15.31 1.06
CA ILE A 75 -5.83 -14.68 0.01
C ILE A 75 -6.02 -15.68 -1.11
N VAL A 76 -7.28 -16.03 -1.39
CA VAL A 76 -7.61 -17.05 -2.39
C VAL A 76 -7.92 -16.46 -3.76
N ASP A 77 -7.66 -17.26 -4.80
CA ASP A 77 -7.86 -16.92 -6.21
C ASP A 77 -9.32 -17.07 -6.67
N THR A 78 -10.25 -16.81 -5.76
CA THR A 78 -11.68 -16.88 -6.04
C THR A 78 -12.16 -15.54 -6.62
N PRO A 79 -12.64 -15.48 -7.88
CA PRO A 79 -13.17 -14.26 -8.46
C PRO A 79 -14.57 -13.96 -7.90
N PHE A 80 -14.95 -12.68 -7.86
CA PHE A 80 -16.31 -12.28 -7.48
C PHE A 80 -17.36 -12.86 -8.43
N SER A 81 -17.09 -12.83 -9.73
CA SER A 81 -17.94 -13.43 -10.76
C SER A 81 -17.12 -13.80 -12.00
N GLY A 82 -17.67 -14.64 -12.88
CA GLY A 82 -17.01 -14.99 -14.14
C GLY A 82 -16.81 -13.83 -15.13
N ASN A 83 -17.49 -12.69 -14.91
CA ASN A 83 -17.44 -11.52 -15.79
C ASN A 83 -16.53 -10.41 -15.26
N LEU A 84 -16.05 -10.50 -14.02
CA LEU A 84 -15.12 -9.53 -13.43
C LEU A 84 -13.75 -10.18 -13.24
N PRO A 85 -12.69 -9.55 -13.76
CA PRO A 85 -11.33 -10.07 -13.54
C PRO A 85 -10.97 -10.03 -12.06
N LEU A 86 -10.10 -10.95 -11.66
CA LEU A 86 -9.53 -10.95 -10.31
C LEU A 86 -8.69 -9.68 -10.10
N GLY A 87 -9.02 -8.90 -9.09
CA GLY A 87 -8.26 -7.71 -8.74
C GLY A 87 -6.89 -8.08 -8.17
N MET A 88 -5.83 -7.74 -8.89
CA MET A 88 -4.44 -7.98 -8.47
C MET A 88 -4.01 -6.83 -7.57
N LEU A 89 -4.13 -6.99 -6.26
CA LEU A 89 -3.99 -5.93 -5.27
C LEU A 89 -2.97 -6.27 -4.20
N HIS A 90 -2.48 -5.24 -3.54
CA HIS A 90 -1.91 -5.25 -2.20
C HIS A 90 -2.60 -4.17 -1.37
N TRP A 91 -2.44 -4.19 -0.06
CA TRP A 91 -3.24 -3.36 0.83
C TRP A 91 -2.39 -2.62 1.85
N ILE A 92 -2.80 -1.38 2.13
CA ILE A 92 -2.39 -0.65 3.34
C ILE A 92 -3.54 -0.70 4.34
N ILE A 93 -3.22 -0.97 5.60
CA ILE A 93 -4.16 -0.96 6.73
C ILE A 93 -3.58 -0.08 7.81
N SER A 94 -4.37 0.80 8.37
CA SER A 94 -3.89 1.79 9.34
C SER A 94 -4.94 2.13 10.40
N ASP A 95 -4.45 2.54 11.55
CA ASP A 95 -5.21 3.24 12.56
C ASP A 95 -4.36 4.38 13.15
N LYS A 96 -4.79 4.98 14.26
CA LYS A 96 -4.05 6.04 14.94
C LYS A 96 -2.66 5.62 15.48
N SER A 97 -2.37 4.33 15.59
CA SER A 97 -1.10 3.82 16.13
C SER A 97 -0.03 3.62 15.05
N GLY A 98 -0.43 3.44 13.79
CA GLY A 98 0.50 3.19 12.69
C GLY A 98 -0.17 2.56 11.48
N SER A 99 0.64 1.94 10.64
CA SER A 99 0.17 1.24 9.45
C SER A 99 1.00 -0.01 9.12
N ILE A 100 0.35 -0.94 8.42
CA ILE A 100 0.98 -2.13 7.83
C ILE A 100 0.65 -2.21 6.36
N THR A 101 1.51 -2.91 5.62
CA THR A 101 1.27 -3.30 4.23
C THR A 101 1.11 -4.81 4.16
N VAL A 102 0.11 -5.27 3.42
CA VAL A 102 -0.18 -6.70 3.21
C VAL A 102 -0.07 -7.03 1.73
N GLU A 103 0.80 -7.98 1.40
CA GLU A 103 1.09 -8.41 0.05
C GLU A 103 1.00 -9.94 -0.05
N SER A 104 0.12 -10.44 -0.92
CA SER A 104 0.07 -11.87 -1.25
C SER A 104 0.86 -12.09 -2.54
N MET A 105 1.97 -12.82 -2.45
CA MET A 105 2.88 -13.09 -3.55
C MET A 105 3.10 -14.61 -3.73
N LYS A 106 3.87 -15.02 -4.74
CA LYS A 106 4.09 -16.45 -5.07
C LYS A 106 4.72 -17.25 -3.93
N ASP A 107 5.55 -16.63 -3.14
CA ASP A 107 6.26 -17.20 -2.00
C ASP A 107 5.47 -17.10 -0.69
N GLY A 108 4.29 -16.48 -0.70
CA GLY A 108 3.39 -16.43 0.45
C GLY A 108 2.81 -15.06 0.74
N LEU A 109 2.24 -14.93 1.94
CA LEU A 109 1.72 -13.69 2.48
C LEU A 109 2.82 -12.93 3.21
N HIS A 110 3.02 -11.67 2.84
CA HIS A 110 3.95 -10.74 3.47
C HIS A 110 3.18 -9.66 4.21
N ILE A 111 3.53 -9.44 5.47
CA ILE A 111 2.97 -8.40 6.33
C ILE A 111 4.13 -7.53 6.79
N HIS A 112 4.16 -6.28 6.35
CA HIS A 112 5.22 -5.34 6.65
C HIS A 112 4.72 -4.24 7.57
N GLU A 113 5.48 -3.90 8.61
CA GLU A 113 5.31 -2.62 9.29
C GLU A 113 5.59 -1.49 8.28
N ASN A 114 4.70 -0.52 8.22
CA ASN A 114 4.81 0.58 7.27
C ASN A 114 5.08 1.91 8.01
N PRO A 115 6.33 2.21 8.33
CA PRO A 115 6.68 3.39 9.14
C PRO A 115 6.48 4.71 8.40
N VAL A 116 6.30 4.68 7.08
CA VAL A 116 6.09 5.89 6.28
C VAL A 116 4.61 6.24 6.10
N GLY A 117 3.70 5.30 6.39
CA GLY A 117 2.25 5.51 6.27
C GLY A 117 1.75 5.71 4.83
N VAL A 118 2.53 5.29 3.84
CA VAL A 118 2.22 5.42 2.41
C VAL A 118 2.46 4.10 1.71
N LEU A 119 1.62 3.78 0.75
CA LEU A 119 1.78 2.68 -0.19
C LEU A 119 1.47 3.20 -1.59
N THR A 120 2.29 2.83 -2.56
CA THR A 120 2.03 3.07 -3.99
C THR A 120 1.75 1.73 -4.68
N ASN A 121 1.41 1.72 -5.98
CA ASN A 121 1.12 0.49 -6.70
C ASN A 121 2.33 -0.46 -6.69
N ASN A 122 3.10 -0.51 -7.75
CA ASN A 122 4.34 -1.28 -7.84
C ASN A 122 5.56 -0.40 -7.47
N PRO A 123 6.69 -0.97 -7.07
CA PRO A 123 7.02 -2.39 -6.85
C PRO A 123 6.56 -2.91 -5.47
N PRO A 124 6.91 -4.16 -5.06
CA PRO A 124 6.71 -4.66 -3.69
C PRO A 124 7.23 -3.71 -2.62
N PHE A 125 6.58 -3.69 -1.46
CA PHE A 125 6.83 -2.69 -0.42
C PHE A 125 8.28 -2.65 0.06
N GLU A 126 8.95 -3.78 0.19
CA GLU A 126 10.38 -3.82 0.54
C GLU A 126 11.26 -3.06 -0.48
N GLN A 127 10.91 -3.16 -1.77
CA GLN A 127 11.62 -2.42 -2.80
C GLN A 127 11.29 -0.93 -2.75
N GLN A 128 10.03 -0.56 -2.45
CA GLN A 128 9.66 0.84 -2.23
C GLN A 128 10.48 1.44 -1.07
N MET A 129 10.59 0.72 0.04
CA MET A 129 11.40 1.14 1.18
C MET A 129 12.90 1.25 0.83
N PHE A 130 13.42 0.28 0.08
CA PHE A 130 14.81 0.34 -0.40
C PHE A 130 15.05 1.57 -1.29
N MET A 131 14.12 1.90 -2.17
CA MET A 131 14.24 3.05 -3.06
C MET A 131 14.29 4.40 -2.33
N LEU A 132 13.74 4.50 -1.10
CA LEU A 132 13.84 5.71 -0.29
C LEU A 132 15.29 6.12 0.00
N ASN A 133 16.25 5.18 -0.07
CA ASN A 133 17.66 5.50 0.09
C ASN A 133 18.16 6.50 -0.97
N ASN A 134 17.53 6.54 -2.14
CA ASN A 134 17.88 7.51 -3.19
C ASN A 134 17.50 8.96 -2.81
N TYR A 135 16.67 9.11 -1.80
CA TYR A 135 16.10 10.40 -1.39
C TYR A 135 16.60 10.87 -0.01
N ILE A 136 17.57 10.14 0.59
CA ILE A 136 18.09 10.45 1.93
C ILE A 136 18.73 11.85 2.01
N GLY A 137 19.24 12.35 0.89
CA GLY A 137 19.82 13.69 0.77
C GLY A 137 18.83 14.79 0.39
N LEU A 138 17.52 14.49 0.23
CA LEU A 138 16.52 15.49 -0.10
C LEU A 138 16.38 16.55 1.00
N SER A 139 16.29 17.79 0.57
CA SER A 139 16.15 18.97 1.43
C SER A 139 15.30 20.01 0.69
N PRO A 140 14.51 20.85 1.40
CA PRO A 140 13.81 21.97 0.78
C PRO A 140 14.76 23.09 0.34
N LYS A 141 16.04 22.99 0.66
CA LYS A 141 17.04 23.98 0.27
C LYS A 141 17.49 23.77 -1.17
N GLN A 142 17.91 24.86 -1.80
CA GLN A 142 18.56 24.82 -3.10
C GLN A 142 19.83 23.95 -3.01
N PRO A 143 20.04 22.96 -3.92
CA PRO A 143 21.23 22.14 -3.88
C PRO A 143 22.49 22.95 -4.20
N GLU A 144 23.59 22.60 -3.54
CA GLU A 144 24.91 23.15 -3.80
C GLU A 144 25.70 22.14 -4.63
N ASN A 145 26.60 22.64 -5.46
CA ASN A 145 27.48 21.77 -6.25
C ASN A 145 28.62 21.22 -5.37
N HIS A 146 28.48 19.99 -4.89
CA HIS A 146 29.51 19.27 -4.15
C HIS A 146 30.10 18.09 -4.94
N PHE A 147 29.83 18.02 -6.25
CA PHE A 147 30.21 16.83 -7.02
C PHE A 147 31.72 16.74 -7.24
N ALA A 148 32.34 17.84 -7.70
CA ALA A 148 33.79 17.93 -7.84
C ALA A 148 34.21 19.41 -7.96
N ASP A 149 35.36 19.78 -7.38
CA ASP A 149 35.87 21.16 -7.29
C ASP A 149 36.05 21.83 -8.66
N LYS A 150 36.35 21.07 -9.69
CA LYS A 150 36.64 21.55 -11.06
C LYS A 150 35.45 21.41 -12.01
N LEU A 151 34.31 20.92 -11.52
CA LEU A 151 33.10 20.69 -12.33
C LEU A 151 32.02 21.66 -11.91
N ASP A 152 31.75 22.64 -12.74
CA ASP A 152 30.65 23.60 -12.54
C ASP A 152 29.37 23.01 -13.15
N LEU A 153 28.44 22.63 -12.28
CA LEU A 153 27.18 22.06 -12.66
C LEU A 153 26.06 23.07 -12.48
N ASN A 154 25.34 23.34 -13.56
CA ASN A 154 24.18 24.20 -13.55
C ASN A 154 22.93 23.39 -13.21
N MET A 155 22.12 23.89 -12.29
CA MET A 155 20.82 23.34 -12.03
C MET A 155 19.88 23.57 -13.22
N TYR A 156 19.16 22.54 -13.58
CA TYR A 156 18.13 22.62 -14.61
C TYR A 156 16.74 22.99 -14.02
N SER A 157 16.58 22.92 -12.70
CA SER A 157 15.33 23.24 -12.01
C SER A 157 15.59 23.63 -10.56
N ARG A 158 14.69 24.39 -9.95
CA ARG A 158 14.63 24.62 -8.51
C ARG A 158 13.98 23.42 -7.84
N GLY A 159 14.34 23.14 -6.61
CA GLY A 159 13.64 22.11 -5.84
C GLY A 159 14.48 21.39 -4.83
N MET A 160 13.86 20.35 -4.25
CA MET A 160 14.38 19.55 -3.15
C MET A 160 15.63 18.78 -3.54
N GLY A 161 16.80 19.36 -3.49
CA GLY A 161 18.13 18.78 -3.44
C GLY A 161 18.49 17.64 -4.40
N ALA A 162 17.52 16.97 -4.99
CA ALA A 162 17.71 15.91 -5.97
C ALA A 162 16.59 15.94 -6.99
N LEU A 163 16.89 15.62 -8.25
CA LEU A 163 15.91 15.45 -9.32
C LEU A 163 15.08 16.69 -9.69
N GLY A 164 15.39 17.87 -9.13
CA GLY A 164 14.66 19.10 -9.42
C GLY A 164 13.19 19.09 -8.98
N LEU A 165 12.85 18.30 -7.97
CA LEU A 165 11.50 18.26 -7.42
C LEU A 165 11.22 19.50 -6.57
N PRO A 166 10.03 20.12 -6.68
CA PRO A 166 9.67 21.27 -5.86
C PRO A 166 9.62 20.87 -4.38
N GLY A 167 10.20 21.71 -3.52
CA GLY A 167 10.22 21.51 -2.07
C GLY A 167 8.98 22.03 -1.36
N ASP A 168 8.31 22.97 -2.00
CA ASP A 168 7.09 23.62 -1.55
C ASP A 168 6.41 24.36 -2.71
N LEU A 169 5.27 25.00 -2.44
CA LEU A 169 4.51 25.74 -3.44
C LEU A 169 5.26 26.97 -4.00
N SER A 170 6.28 27.46 -3.29
CA SER A 170 7.07 28.62 -3.72
C SER A 170 8.21 28.25 -4.67
N SER A 171 8.58 26.98 -4.71
CA SER A 171 9.66 26.44 -5.55
C SER A 171 9.17 25.72 -6.80
N ALA A 172 7.86 25.74 -7.04
CA ALA A 172 7.23 25.15 -8.23
C ALA A 172 7.32 26.07 -9.46
#